data_373eb6db2a272ca3146771a687cd2b9c
#
_entry.id   373eb6db2a272ca3146771a687cd2b9c
#
_cell.length_a   1.000
_cell.length_b   1.000
_cell.length_c   1.000
_cell.angle_alpha   90.00
_cell.angle_beta   90.00
_cell.angle_gamma   90.00
#
_symmetry.space_group_name_H-M   'P 1'
#
loop_
_entity.id
_entity.type
_entity.pdbx_description
1 polymer ?
#
loop_
_entity_poly.entity_id
_entity_poly.type
_entity_poly.pdbx_seq_one_letter_code
_entity_poly.pdbx_strand_id
1 'polypeptide(L)'
;MSAVRKLVLTERIPIRWGDMDAMGHVNNTIYFRYMEQTRIAWYEKMFGELSAAQTEGIVIVNASCTFMKALTYPGMVEVRMFLGACSRSSVESYYEMRIADELYADGAAKIVWIDIRRNKAIPLHPSIVAACAAA
;
A
#
# COMPACT_ATOMS: atom_id res chain seq x y z
N MET A 1 11.90 8.06 17.48
CA MET A 1 10.60 7.40 17.79
C MET A 1 9.95 6.94 16.52
N SER A 2 9.55 5.70 16.46
CA SER A 2 8.78 5.22 15.32
C SER A 2 7.36 5.80 15.39
N ALA A 3 6.81 6.16 14.24
CA ALA A 3 5.44 6.61 14.16
C ALA A 3 4.50 5.46 14.55
N VAL A 4 3.38 5.80 15.20
CA VAL A 4 2.34 4.83 15.50
C VAL A 4 1.70 4.40 14.18
N ARG A 5 1.60 3.10 13.98
CA ARG A 5 1.05 2.50 12.76
C ARG A 5 -0.01 1.49 13.15
N LYS A 6 -1.12 1.50 12.44
CA LYS A 6 -2.22 0.56 12.68
C LYS A 6 -2.29 -0.41 11.51
N LEU A 7 -2.14 -1.70 11.78
CA LEU A 7 -2.27 -2.74 10.76
C LEU A 7 -3.71 -2.78 10.26
N VAL A 8 -3.89 -2.65 8.95
CA VAL A 8 -5.24 -2.63 8.34
C VAL A 8 -5.48 -3.78 7.39
N LEU A 9 -4.44 -4.38 6.84
CA LEU A 9 -4.59 -5.51 5.93
C LEU A 9 -3.28 -6.28 5.81
N THR A 10 -3.40 -7.60 5.67
CA THR A 10 -2.30 -8.46 5.29
C THR A 10 -2.72 -9.18 4.01
N GLU A 11 -1.89 -9.06 2.97
CA GLU A 11 -2.13 -9.68 1.68
C GLU A 11 -1.00 -10.65 1.38
N ARG A 12 -1.32 -11.80 0.80
CA ARG A 12 -0.31 -12.78 0.39
C ARG A 12 -0.29 -12.81 -1.13
N ILE A 13 0.87 -12.50 -1.70
CA ILE A 13 1.00 -12.33 -3.14
C ILE A 13 2.06 -13.33 -3.64
N PRO A 14 1.69 -14.22 -4.58
CA PRO A 14 2.69 -15.10 -5.18
C PRO A 14 3.65 -14.30 -6.05
N ILE A 15 4.93 -14.54 -5.89
CA ILE A 15 5.94 -13.98 -6.79
C ILE A 15 5.82 -14.73 -8.12
N ARG A 16 5.73 -14.00 -9.22
CA ARG A 16 5.64 -14.59 -10.56
C ARG A 16 7.01 -14.62 -11.19
N TRP A 17 7.23 -15.60 -12.06
CA TRP A 17 8.49 -15.68 -12.79
C TRP A 17 8.79 -14.37 -13.55
N GLY A 18 7.76 -13.78 -14.16
CA GLY A 18 7.89 -12.52 -14.89
C GLY A 18 8.14 -11.29 -14.02
N ASP A 19 8.08 -11.42 -12.69
CA ASP A 19 8.42 -10.32 -11.78
C ASP A 19 9.94 -10.12 -11.69
N MET A 20 10.73 -11.12 -12.12
CA MET A 20 12.18 -11.04 -12.04
C MET A 20 12.79 -10.31 -13.24
N ASP A 21 13.94 -9.70 -13.00
CA ASP A 21 14.73 -9.08 -14.06
C ASP A 21 15.95 -9.95 -14.42
N ALA A 22 16.80 -9.42 -15.30
CA ALA A 22 17.97 -10.15 -15.81
C ALA A 22 19.00 -10.49 -14.72
N MET A 23 18.91 -9.84 -13.56
CA MET A 23 19.81 -10.12 -12.43
C MET A 23 19.32 -11.31 -11.59
N GLY A 24 18.17 -11.89 -11.92
CA GLY A 24 17.62 -13.05 -11.21
C GLY A 24 16.91 -12.70 -9.92
N HIS A 25 16.53 -11.44 -9.73
CA HIS A 25 15.78 -10.97 -8.57
C HIS A 25 14.51 -10.28 -9.02
N VAL A 26 13.53 -10.21 -8.13
CA VAL A 26 12.33 -9.40 -8.37
C VAL A 26 12.80 -7.96 -8.64
N ASN A 27 12.36 -7.41 -9.76
CA ASN A 27 12.73 -6.05 -10.15
C ASN A 27 12.24 -5.06 -9.09
N ASN A 28 13.04 -4.04 -8.78
CA ASN A 28 12.69 -3.07 -7.75
C ASN A 28 11.34 -2.39 -8.01
N THR A 29 10.94 -2.20 -9.26
CA THR A 29 9.64 -1.59 -9.58
C THR A 29 8.47 -2.50 -9.18
N ILE A 30 8.67 -3.80 -9.14
CA ILE A 30 7.62 -4.76 -8.80
C ILE A 30 7.25 -4.68 -7.31
N TYR A 31 8.17 -4.29 -6.44
CA TYR A 31 7.85 -4.07 -5.02
C TYR A 31 6.73 -3.03 -4.88
N PHE A 32 6.75 -1.99 -5.71
CA PHE A 32 5.67 -0.99 -5.75
C PHE A 32 4.36 -1.59 -6.23
N ARG A 33 4.41 -2.57 -7.14
CA ARG A 33 3.22 -3.30 -7.57
C ARG A 33 2.62 -4.14 -6.45
N TYR A 34 3.45 -4.74 -5.61
CA TYR A 34 2.97 -5.48 -4.44
C TYR A 34 2.30 -4.53 -3.44
N MET A 35 2.87 -3.36 -3.24
CA MET A 35 2.27 -2.32 -2.40
C MET A 35 0.92 -1.87 -2.98
N GLU A 36 0.87 -1.63 -4.28
CA GLU A 36 -0.34 -1.21 -4.98
C GLU A 36 -1.45 -2.26 -4.85
N GLN A 37 -1.12 -3.52 -5.11
CA GLN A 37 -2.09 -4.61 -5.02
C GLN A 37 -2.67 -4.72 -3.60
N THR A 38 -1.83 -4.56 -2.60
CA THR A 38 -2.26 -4.59 -1.20
C THR A 38 -3.16 -3.40 -0.88
N ARG A 39 -2.80 -2.23 -1.36
CA ARG A 39 -3.59 -0.99 -1.18
C ARG A 39 -4.95 -1.10 -1.83
N ILE A 40 -5.03 -1.68 -3.04
CA ILE A 40 -6.29 -1.90 -3.73
C ILE A 40 -7.16 -2.92 -2.98
N ALA A 41 -6.56 -3.99 -2.47
CA ALA A 41 -7.29 -4.97 -1.66
C ALA A 41 -7.87 -4.33 -0.40
N TRP A 42 -7.11 -3.45 0.26
CA TRP A 42 -7.60 -2.68 1.40
C TRP A 42 -8.75 -1.76 0.99
N TYR A 43 -8.61 -1.05 -0.12
CA TYR A 43 -9.64 -0.16 -0.64
C TYR A 43 -10.94 -0.91 -0.91
N GLU A 44 -10.86 -2.05 -1.59
CA GLU A 44 -12.02 -2.87 -1.90
C GLU A 44 -12.68 -3.43 -0.64
N LYS A 45 -11.89 -3.78 0.36
CA LYS A 45 -12.41 -4.24 1.64
C LYS A 45 -13.23 -3.16 2.34
N MET A 46 -12.81 -1.89 2.21
CA MET A 46 -13.50 -0.76 2.85
C MET A 46 -14.70 -0.26 2.06
N PHE A 47 -14.61 -0.24 0.75
CA PHE A 47 -15.57 0.46 -0.11
C PHE A 47 -16.25 -0.43 -1.15
N GLY A 48 -15.89 -1.71 -1.22
CA GLY A 48 -16.40 -2.62 -2.25
C GLY A 48 -15.64 -2.50 -3.56
N GLU A 49 -16.14 -3.15 -4.60
CA GLU A 49 -15.48 -3.19 -5.90
C GLU A 49 -15.30 -1.81 -6.50
N LEU A 50 -14.14 -1.60 -7.13
CA LEU A 50 -13.87 -0.39 -7.89
C LEU A 50 -14.83 -0.33 -9.10
N SER A 51 -15.40 0.86 -9.31
CA SER A 51 -16.41 1.09 -10.36
C SER A 51 -16.10 2.40 -11.06
N ALA A 52 -16.41 2.47 -12.36
CA ALA A 52 -16.31 3.70 -13.12
C ALA A 52 -17.29 4.78 -12.64
N ALA A 53 -18.30 4.40 -11.86
CA ALA A 53 -19.28 5.32 -11.30
C ALA A 53 -18.80 6.06 -10.04
N GLN A 54 -17.63 5.73 -9.53
CA GLN A 54 -17.11 6.38 -8.33
C GLN A 54 -16.82 7.86 -8.57
N THR A 55 -17.21 8.68 -7.61
CA THR A 55 -16.98 10.13 -7.64
C THR A 55 -15.84 10.55 -6.75
N GLU A 56 -15.46 9.71 -5.78
CA GLU A 56 -14.35 9.97 -4.86
C GLU A 56 -13.41 8.76 -4.86
N GLY A 57 -12.18 9.00 -4.55
CA GLY A 57 -11.20 7.92 -4.50
C GLY A 57 -9.85 8.38 -3.97
N ILE A 58 -8.87 7.50 -4.12
CA ILE A 58 -7.52 7.75 -3.64
C ILE A 58 -6.57 8.01 -4.80
N VAL A 59 -5.58 8.88 -4.55
CA VAL A 59 -4.40 9.01 -5.41
C VAL A 59 -3.16 8.92 -4.53
N ILE A 60 -2.07 8.50 -5.13
CA ILE A 60 -0.77 8.41 -4.47
C ILE A 60 0.07 9.59 -4.92
N VAL A 61 0.54 10.39 -3.97
CA VAL A 61 1.33 11.60 -4.28
C VAL A 61 2.82 11.38 -4.10
N ASN A 62 3.23 10.39 -3.34
CA ASN A 62 4.60 9.92 -3.30
C ASN A 62 4.64 8.48 -2.79
N ALA A 63 5.72 7.78 -3.14
CA ALA A 63 5.93 6.41 -2.67
C ALA A 63 7.43 6.17 -2.58
N SER A 64 7.82 5.36 -1.60
CA SER A 64 9.21 4.97 -1.40
C SER A 64 9.29 3.52 -0.95
N CYS A 65 10.46 2.92 -1.14
CA CYS A 65 10.70 1.56 -0.69
C CYS A 65 12.19 1.41 -0.38
N THR A 66 12.47 0.79 0.76
CA THR A 66 13.82 0.39 1.13
C THR A 66 13.93 -1.12 0.94
N PHE A 67 14.89 -1.53 0.12
CA PHE A 67 15.09 -2.94 -0.25
C PHE A 67 16.19 -3.50 0.63
N MET A 68 15.85 -4.46 1.50
CA MET A 68 16.79 -5.02 2.46
C MET A 68 17.36 -6.35 1.99
N LYS A 69 16.51 -7.20 1.40
CA LYS A 69 16.90 -8.48 0.83
C LYS A 69 16.18 -8.68 -0.50
N ALA A 70 16.84 -9.34 -1.43
CA ALA A 70 16.24 -9.60 -2.74
C ALA A 70 15.17 -10.68 -2.64
N LEU A 71 14.01 -10.40 -3.24
CA LEU A 71 12.98 -11.41 -3.44
C LEU A 71 13.29 -12.18 -4.71
N THR A 72 13.00 -13.48 -4.70
CA THR A 72 13.23 -14.35 -5.84
C THR A 72 12.05 -15.29 -6.04
N TYR A 73 11.81 -15.65 -7.30
CA TYR A 73 10.83 -16.68 -7.65
C TYR A 73 11.44 -18.07 -7.47
N PRO A 74 10.70 -19.08 -6.99
CA PRO A 74 9.31 -18.98 -6.51
C PRO A 74 9.23 -18.50 -5.07
N GLY A 75 8.05 -18.01 -4.69
CA GLY A 75 7.81 -17.61 -3.30
C GLY A 75 6.47 -16.91 -3.15
N MET A 76 6.09 -16.78 -1.89
CA MET A 76 4.86 -16.07 -1.50
C MET A 76 5.27 -14.92 -0.60
N VAL A 77 5.08 -13.68 -1.07
CA VAL A 77 5.38 -12.52 -0.23
C VAL A 77 4.14 -12.14 0.58
N GLU A 78 4.35 -11.92 1.87
CA GLU A 78 3.31 -11.40 2.76
C GLU A 78 3.52 -9.89 2.86
N VAL A 79 2.52 -9.11 2.46
CA VAL A 79 2.57 -7.66 2.54
C VAL A 79 1.62 -7.21 3.63
N ARG A 80 2.17 -6.57 4.65
CA ARG A 80 1.39 -6.00 5.75
C ARG A 80 1.26 -4.51 5.52
N MET A 81 0.02 -4.03 5.39
CA MET A 81 -0.27 -2.63 5.19
C MET A 81 -0.72 -1.99 6.50
N PHE A 82 -0.11 -0.85 6.80
CA PHE A 82 -0.42 -0.07 8.00
C PHE A 82 -0.85 1.33 7.59
N LEU A 83 -1.75 1.92 8.36
CA LEU A 83 -2.04 3.35 8.26
C LEU A 83 -1.40 4.07 9.44
N GLY A 84 -0.75 5.17 9.14
CA GLY A 84 -0.18 6.06 10.14
C GLY A 84 -1.10 7.23 10.44
N ALA A 85 -0.52 8.39 10.72
CA ALA A 85 -1.26 9.59 11.01
C ALA A 85 -2.00 10.10 9.78
N CYS A 86 -3.17 10.68 9.99
CA CYS A 86 -3.92 11.32 8.93
C CYS A 86 -4.00 12.83 9.14
N SER A 87 -4.13 13.57 8.03
CA SER A 87 -4.46 14.99 8.04
C SER A 87 -5.88 15.14 7.49
N ARG A 88 -6.26 16.37 7.09
CA ARG A 88 -7.61 16.62 6.58
C ARG A 88 -7.94 15.74 5.36
N SER A 89 -7.02 15.61 4.42
CA SER A 89 -7.27 14.92 3.15
C SER A 89 -6.26 13.84 2.82
N SER A 90 -5.29 13.55 3.70
CA SER A 90 -4.25 12.59 3.42
C SER A 90 -4.00 11.64 4.59
N VAL A 91 -3.46 10.47 4.29
CA VAL A 91 -3.04 9.51 5.30
C VAL A 91 -1.73 8.85 4.83
N GLU A 92 -0.80 8.66 5.76
CA GLU A 92 0.42 7.92 5.49
C GLU A 92 0.12 6.42 5.54
N SER A 93 0.56 5.70 4.52
CA SER A 93 0.48 4.24 4.51
C SER A 93 1.88 3.65 4.49
N TYR A 94 2.03 2.50 5.16
CA TYR A 94 3.30 1.80 5.28
C TYR A 94 3.10 0.34 4.93
N TYR A 95 4.15 -0.28 4.39
CA TYR A 95 4.08 -1.65 3.90
C TYR A 95 5.32 -2.40 4.30
N GLU A 96 5.13 -3.57 4.91
CA GLU A 96 6.22 -4.50 5.19
C GLU A 96 6.05 -5.69 4.25
N MET A 97 7.12 -6.03 3.53
CA MET A 97 7.14 -7.21 2.67
C MET A 97 8.00 -8.27 3.31
N ARG A 98 7.36 -9.40 3.63
CA ARG A 98 7.98 -10.47 4.42
C ARG A 98 7.83 -11.82 3.75
N ILE A 99 8.83 -12.66 3.98
CA ILE A 99 8.76 -14.09 3.67
C ILE A 99 9.14 -14.83 4.95
N ALA A 100 8.31 -15.78 5.37
CA ALA A 100 8.54 -16.56 6.58
C ALA A 100 8.88 -15.67 7.79
N ASP A 101 8.15 -14.55 7.90
CA ASP A 101 8.28 -13.56 8.97
C ASP A 101 9.59 -12.76 8.95
N GLU A 102 10.41 -12.92 7.93
CA GLU A 102 11.62 -12.12 7.73
C GLU A 102 11.31 -10.92 6.85
N LEU A 103 11.77 -9.73 7.26
CA LEU A 103 11.53 -8.49 6.53
C LEU A 103 12.48 -8.37 5.33
N TYR A 104 11.90 -8.29 4.13
CA TYR A 104 12.65 -8.15 2.88
C TYR A 104 12.64 -6.72 2.34
N ALA A 105 11.57 -5.99 2.61
CA ALA A 105 11.47 -4.59 2.18
C ALA A 105 10.47 -3.84 3.05
N ASP A 106 10.67 -2.53 3.12
CA ASP A 106 9.84 -1.62 3.90
C ASP A 106 9.48 -0.43 3.02
N GLY A 107 8.20 -0.20 2.82
CA GLY A 107 7.71 0.84 1.92
C GLY A 107 6.77 1.81 2.58
N ALA A 108 6.55 2.93 1.90
CA ALA A 108 5.60 3.94 2.34
C ALA A 108 4.98 4.63 1.13
N ALA A 109 3.74 5.09 1.29
CA ALA A 109 3.06 5.86 0.26
C ALA A 109 2.09 6.82 0.93
N LYS A 110 2.07 8.06 0.46
CA LYS A 110 1.10 9.05 0.93
C LYS A 110 -0.14 8.97 0.07
N ILE A 111 -1.27 8.70 0.70
CA ILE A 111 -2.57 8.56 0.08
C ILE A 111 -3.34 9.86 0.27
N VAL A 112 -3.89 10.41 -0.81
CA VAL A 112 -4.75 11.58 -0.75
C VAL A 112 -6.14 11.20 -1.25
N TRP A 113 -7.16 11.65 -0.52
CA TRP A 113 -8.57 11.46 -0.88
C TRP A 113 -8.99 12.60 -1.79
N ILE A 114 -9.55 12.26 -2.95
CA ILE A 114 -9.90 13.27 -3.95
C ILE A 114 -11.33 13.13 -4.44
N ASP A 115 -11.86 14.28 -4.89
CA ASP A 115 -13.00 14.31 -5.80
C ASP A 115 -12.45 14.02 -7.20
N ILE A 116 -12.85 12.90 -7.79
CA ILE A 116 -12.29 12.41 -9.06
C ILE A 116 -12.60 13.38 -10.20
N ARG A 117 -13.82 13.91 -10.24
CA ARG A 117 -14.26 14.79 -11.33
C ARG A 117 -13.51 16.11 -11.33
N ARG A 118 -13.34 16.71 -10.14
CA ARG A 118 -12.65 17.99 -9.99
C ARG A 118 -11.15 17.84 -9.89
N ASN A 119 -10.67 16.63 -9.66
CA ASN A 119 -9.25 16.34 -9.41
C ASN A 119 -8.70 17.22 -8.28
N LYS A 120 -9.43 17.27 -7.17
CA LYS A 120 -9.09 18.09 -6.00
C LYS A 120 -9.14 17.27 -4.73
N ALA A 121 -8.21 17.54 -3.82
CA ALA A 121 -8.21 16.95 -2.49
C ALA A 121 -9.47 17.40 -1.73
N ILE A 122 -10.10 16.46 -1.07
CA ILE A 122 -11.27 16.67 -0.22
C ILE A 122 -11.04 15.97 1.11
N PRO A 123 -11.83 16.30 2.15
CA PRO A 123 -11.66 15.64 3.45
C PRO A 123 -11.73 14.12 3.34
N LEU A 124 -10.86 13.44 4.08
CA LEU A 124 -10.84 11.98 4.12
C LEU A 124 -12.21 11.41 4.45
N HIS A 125 -12.56 10.32 3.78
CA HIS A 125 -13.78 9.58 4.10
C HIS A 125 -13.74 9.15 5.59
N PRO A 126 -14.87 9.26 6.32
CA PRO A 126 -14.91 8.91 7.75
C PRO A 126 -14.38 7.50 8.07
N SER A 127 -14.58 6.54 7.17
CA SER A 127 -14.09 5.18 7.36
C SER A 127 -12.56 5.13 7.39
N ILE A 128 -11.89 5.99 6.61
CA ILE A 128 -10.43 6.06 6.61
C ILE A 128 -9.94 6.72 7.90
N VAL A 129 -10.59 7.80 8.32
CA VAL A 129 -10.26 8.46 9.59
C VAL A 129 -10.36 7.47 10.75
N ALA A 130 -11.41 6.65 10.77
CA ALA A 130 -11.60 5.64 11.80
C ALA A 130 -10.53 4.54 11.75
N ALA A 131 -9.96 4.27 10.59
CA ALA A 131 -8.93 3.24 10.42
C ALA A 131 -7.51 3.76 10.65
N CYS A 132 -7.32 5.08 10.73
CA CYS A 132 -6.00 5.67 10.96
C CYS A 132 -5.48 5.38 12.37
N ALA A 133 -4.16 5.46 12.52
CA ALA A 133 -3.57 5.43 13.84
C ALA A 133 -4.00 6.68 14.62
N ALA A 134 -4.27 6.50 15.91
CA ALA A 134 -4.53 7.64 16.77
C ALA A 134 -3.31 8.56 16.79
N ALA A 135 -3.58 9.83 16.66
CA ALA A 135 -2.52 10.83 16.71
C ALA A 135 -1.83 10.86 18.07
#